data_477980ee2c9ba1653811e16f8ba6ace5
#
_entry.id   477980ee2c9ba1653811e16f8ba6ace5
#
_cell.length_a   1.000
_cell.length_b   1.000
_cell.length_c   1.000
_cell.angle_alpha   90.00
_cell.angle_beta   90.00
_cell.angle_gamma   90.00
#
_symmetry.space_group_name_H-M   'P 1'
#
loop_
_entity.id
_entity.type
_entity.pdbx_description
1 polymer ?
#
loop_
_entity_poly.entity_id
_entity_poly.type
_entity_poly.pdbx_seq_one_letter_code
_entity_poly.pdbx_strand_id
1 'polypeptide(L)'
;MTALTIRRVQSKSKQLVRKGIRGTAPARATLGSGLRRTPLPPAVRVALSKVLLRRPWSLTVPVDRLLLGAQNARDFTAGDFAGATGNLMWPSTPVADGPHVALLRLAASRDLSDAEILESPYGEMALACIRFQGGYFGAADEAGVVAVARGFIAGGASGSGAAGHSRAGDPILVAPIKGSDHYQVLDGHHRIARAIVRGERTVRVTAKWLPVTTPLQDLLIKMSWLDGDRQLYQPLPGPELRDSWPTVRRCTDRLDKMTAFIAAHELDASSYLDVASCYGWFVAEFGRRGFVANGMERDPLAVPLGRAAYGLDEGAIQIGDCVELLRTAGRTWDVVSCFSLLHHFALGRGSVNEVELIKLLDGVTGTVLFFDTGQDHEEWFHESLRGWDTARVASFLREHTTFDEIIDLGPDADAVPPHQRNYGRHLFACVRTGAS
;
A
#
# COMPACT_ATOMS: atom_id res chain seq x y z
N MET A 1 -42.32 16.85 -19.02
CA MET A 1 -42.06 15.54 -19.65
C MET A 1 -42.79 14.48 -18.84
N THR A 2 -43.76 13.79 -19.42
CA THR A 2 -44.59 12.82 -18.73
C THR A 2 -43.87 11.50 -18.47
N ALA A 3 -44.25 10.77 -17.41
CA ALA A 3 -43.65 9.47 -17.01
C ALA A 3 -43.60 8.44 -18.15
N LEU A 4 -44.50 8.54 -19.14
CA LEU A 4 -44.53 7.73 -20.36
C LEU A 4 -43.32 8.02 -21.29
N THR A 5 -42.89 9.27 -21.41
CA THR A 5 -41.76 9.68 -22.24
C THR A 5 -40.47 9.17 -21.66
N ILE A 6 -40.31 9.21 -20.34
CA ILE A 6 -39.14 8.68 -19.63
C ILE A 6 -39.05 7.15 -19.77
N ARG A 7 -40.18 6.42 -19.67
CA ARG A 7 -40.21 4.97 -19.92
C ARG A 7 -39.85 4.57 -21.35
N ARG A 8 -40.31 5.33 -22.36
CA ARG A 8 -39.99 5.09 -23.77
C ARG A 8 -38.53 5.36 -24.10
N VAL A 9 -37.93 6.41 -23.56
CA VAL A 9 -36.50 6.71 -23.71
C VAL A 9 -35.67 5.63 -23.02
N GLN A 10 -36.05 5.19 -21.82
CA GLN A 10 -35.39 4.09 -21.12
C GLN A 10 -35.49 2.74 -21.83
N SER A 11 -36.62 2.47 -22.55
CA SER A 11 -36.75 1.22 -23.29
C SER A 11 -35.95 1.20 -24.60
N LYS A 12 -35.89 2.33 -25.32
CA LYS A 12 -35.04 2.46 -26.53
C LYS A 12 -33.56 2.45 -26.22
N SER A 13 -33.14 3.12 -25.16
CA SER A 13 -31.74 3.05 -24.70
C SER A 13 -31.33 1.63 -24.23
N LYS A 14 -32.25 0.89 -23.59
CA LYS A 14 -32.05 -0.53 -23.24
C LYS A 14 -31.88 -1.42 -24.48
N GLN A 15 -32.60 -1.15 -25.57
CA GLN A 15 -32.46 -1.93 -26.81
C GLN A 15 -31.20 -1.61 -27.60
N LEU A 16 -30.79 -0.32 -27.67
CA LEU A 16 -29.57 0.12 -28.32
C LEU A 16 -28.31 -0.40 -27.57
N VAL A 17 -28.34 -0.33 -26.25
CA VAL A 17 -27.27 -0.87 -25.40
C VAL A 17 -27.23 -2.40 -25.52
N ARG A 18 -28.35 -3.11 -25.59
CA ARG A 18 -28.41 -4.55 -25.83
C ARG A 18 -27.85 -4.96 -27.20
N LYS A 19 -28.04 -4.17 -28.25
CA LYS A 19 -27.46 -4.42 -29.59
C LYS A 19 -25.97 -4.13 -29.62
N GLY A 20 -25.49 -3.05 -28.96
CA GLY A 20 -24.07 -2.71 -28.88
C GLY A 20 -23.23 -3.66 -28.01
N ILE A 21 -23.86 -4.27 -26.99
CA ILE A 21 -23.18 -5.17 -26.03
C ILE A 21 -23.13 -6.63 -26.53
N ARG A 22 -23.83 -6.97 -27.61
CA ARG A 22 -23.64 -8.28 -28.30
C ARG A 22 -22.29 -8.41 -29.01
N GLY A 23 -21.44 -7.38 -28.96
CA GLY A 23 -20.06 -7.41 -29.41
C GLY A 23 -19.18 -8.39 -28.61
N THR A 24 -18.08 -8.79 -29.20
CA THR A 24 -17.13 -9.76 -28.70
C THR A 24 -16.58 -9.39 -27.29
N ALA A 25 -16.16 -10.40 -26.52
CA ALA A 25 -15.57 -10.22 -25.19
C ALA A 25 -14.46 -9.13 -25.11
N PRO A 26 -13.59 -8.94 -26.13
CA PRO A 26 -12.59 -7.85 -26.15
C PRO A 26 -13.19 -6.45 -26.11
N ALA A 27 -14.30 -6.20 -26.86
CA ALA A 27 -14.92 -4.87 -26.87
C ALA A 27 -15.53 -4.51 -25.52
N ARG A 28 -16.00 -5.51 -24.78
CA ARG A 28 -16.54 -5.31 -23.41
C ARG A 28 -15.42 -5.07 -22.41
N ALA A 29 -14.29 -5.73 -22.54
CA ALA A 29 -13.11 -5.51 -21.73
C ALA A 29 -12.56 -4.08 -21.95
N THR A 30 -12.57 -3.60 -23.19
CA THR A 30 -12.17 -2.23 -23.55
C THR A 30 -13.15 -1.19 -22.99
N LEU A 31 -14.46 -1.45 -23.09
CA LEU A 31 -15.47 -0.59 -22.46
C LEU A 31 -15.36 -0.58 -20.94
N GLY A 32 -15.11 -1.72 -20.31
CA GLY A 32 -14.86 -1.84 -18.89
C GLY A 32 -13.59 -1.11 -18.46
N SER A 33 -12.50 -1.17 -19.25
CA SER A 33 -11.28 -0.41 -19.04
C SER A 33 -11.50 1.10 -19.19
N GLY A 34 -12.23 1.52 -20.20
CA GLY A 34 -12.58 2.92 -20.41
C GLY A 34 -13.39 3.50 -19.24
N LEU A 35 -14.41 2.77 -18.78
CA LEU A 35 -15.23 3.20 -17.63
C LEU A 35 -14.46 3.17 -16.29
N ARG A 36 -13.46 2.30 -16.14
CA ARG A 36 -12.56 2.31 -15.00
C ARG A 36 -11.74 3.60 -14.89
N ARG A 37 -11.31 4.13 -16.03
CA ARG A 37 -10.49 5.34 -16.16
C ARG A 37 -11.29 6.65 -16.11
N THR A 38 -12.62 6.59 -16.27
CA THR A 38 -13.46 7.78 -16.23
C THR A 38 -13.92 8.10 -14.81
N PRO A 39 -13.78 9.34 -14.34
CA PRO A 39 -14.29 9.80 -13.05
C PRO A 39 -15.79 10.04 -13.14
N LEU A 40 -16.60 8.98 -13.25
CA LEU A 40 -18.05 9.10 -13.22
C LEU A 40 -18.56 9.20 -11.77
N PRO A 41 -19.51 10.10 -11.49
CA PRO A 41 -20.15 10.18 -10.18
C PRO A 41 -20.72 8.82 -9.75
N PRO A 42 -20.68 8.48 -8.44
CA PRO A 42 -21.16 7.19 -7.94
C PRO A 42 -22.59 6.83 -8.35
N ALA A 43 -23.51 7.80 -8.36
CA ALA A 43 -24.89 7.61 -8.76
C ALA A 43 -25.05 7.22 -10.25
N VAL A 44 -24.23 7.80 -11.14
CA VAL A 44 -24.20 7.46 -12.56
C VAL A 44 -23.62 6.06 -12.77
N ARG A 45 -22.60 5.68 -12.02
CA ARG A 45 -22.03 4.33 -12.03
C ARG A 45 -23.05 3.28 -11.59
N VAL A 46 -23.81 3.55 -10.52
CA VAL A 46 -24.88 2.67 -10.05
C VAL A 46 -26.00 2.55 -11.06
N ALA A 47 -26.42 3.66 -11.70
CA ALA A 47 -27.47 3.66 -12.73
C ALA A 47 -27.02 2.88 -13.98
N LEU A 48 -25.80 3.10 -14.46
CA LEU A 48 -25.21 2.34 -15.57
C LEU A 48 -25.05 0.86 -15.22
N SER A 49 -24.66 0.52 -13.99
CA SER A 49 -24.57 -0.86 -13.55
C SER A 49 -25.92 -1.58 -13.60
N LYS A 50 -26.99 -0.96 -13.08
CA LYS A 50 -28.34 -1.53 -13.10
C LYS A 50 -28.88 -1.74 -14.52
N VAL A 51 -28.46 -0.92 -15.48
CA VAL A 51 -28.89 -1.02 -16.90
C VAL A 51 -28.08 -2.07 -17.66
N LEU A 52 -26.77 -2.18 -17.39
CA LEU A 52 -25.85 -3.02 -18.14
C LEU A 52 -25.67 -4.43 -17.54
N LEU A 53 -25.98 -4.62 -16.25
CA LEU A 53 -25.60 -5.77 -15.44
C LEU A 53 -26.64 -6.83 -15.20
N ARG A 54 -27.72 -6.86 -15.96
CA ARG A 54 -28.63 -8.02 -15.84
C ARG A 54 -27.98 -9.38 -16.21
N ARG A 55 -26.78 -9.39 -16.78
CA ARG A 55 -25.98 -10.61 -16.97
C ARG A 55 -24.51 -10.29 -16.76
N PRO A 56 -23.87 -10.87 -15.76
CA PRO A 56 -22.42 -10.83 -15.59
C PRO A 56 -21.78 -11.40 -16.87
N TRP A 57 -20.68 -10.79 -17.30
CA TRP A 57 -19.98 -11.27 -18.48
C TRP A 57 -18.87 -12.25 -18.10
N SER A 58 -18.73 -13.28 -18.87
CA SER A 58 -17.63 -14.24 -18.76
C SER A 58 -16.45 -13.75 -19.60
N LEU A 59 -15.25 -13.74 -19.01
CA LEU A 59 -14.00 -13.44 -19.70
C LEU A 59 -12.90 -14.37 -19.20
N THR A 60 -11.83 -14.51 -20.00
CA THR A 60 -10.63 -15.22 -19.60
C THR A 60 -9.62 -14.18 -19.11
N VAL A 61 -9.07 -14.40 -17.92
CA VAL A 61 -8.13 -13.49 -17.25
C VAL A 61 -6.84 -14.24 -16.96
N PRO A 62 -5.67 -13.64 -17.24
CA PRO A 62 -4.39 -14.16 -16.78
C PRO A 62 -4.37 -14.25 -15.24
N VAL A 63 -3.78 -15.32 -14.70
CA VAL A 63 -3.77 -15.56 -13.25
C VAL A 63 -2.94 -14.53 -12.49
N ASP A 64 -1.93 -13.93 -13.10
CA ASP A 64 -1.10 -12.84 -12.58
C ASP A 64 -1.84 -11.50 -12.43
N ARG A 65 -3.04 -11.40 -13.05
CA ARG A 65 -3.92 -10.24 -12.92
C ARG A 65 -5.00 -10.42 -11.84
N LEU A 66 -4.97 -11.51 -11.09
CA LEU A 66 -5.94 -11.82 -10.05
C LEU A 66 -5.33 -11.57 -8.68
N LEU A 67 -5.88 -10.59 -7.96
CA LEU A 67 -5.49 -10.29 -6.59
C LEU A 67 -6.47 -10.92 -5.62
N LEU A 68 -5.93 -11.33 -4.46
CA LEU A 68 -6.75 -11.78 -3.36
C LEU A 68 -7.75 -10.69 -2.97
N GLY A 69 -8.98 -11.08 -2.73
CA GLY A 69 -10.02 -10.21 -2.21
C GLY A 69 -10.51 -10.75 -0.88
N ALA A 70 -10.88 -9.86 0.02
CA ALA A 70 -11.61 -10.28 1.21
C ALA A 70 -12.99 -10.76 0.79
N GLN A 71 -13.36 -11.96 1.19
CA GLN A 71 -14.76 -12.37 1.13
C GLN A 71 -15.57 -11.39 1.97
N ASN A 72 -16.60 -10.80 1.37
CA ASN A 72 -17.46 -9.82 2.03
C ASN A 72 -16.81 -8.48 2.40
N ALA A 73 -15.79 -8.02 1.69
CA ALA A 73 -15.17 -6.69 1.86
C ALA A 73 -16.15 -5.50 1.84
N ARG A 74 -17.46 -5.73 1.91
CA ARG A 74 -18.50 -4.70 1.91
C ARG A 74 -18.57 -3.91 3.22
N ASP A 75 -18.14 -4.53 4.32
CA ASP A 75 -18.41 -4.03 5.67
C ASP A 75 -17.15 -3.63 6.44
N PHE A 76 -15.96 -3.72 5.80
CA PHE A 76 -14.70 -3.51 6.47
C PHE A 76 -13.98 -2.27 5.96
N THR A 77 -13.51 -1.42 6.87
CA THR A 77 -12.48 -0.47 6.49
C THR A 77 -11.15 -1.23 6.32
N ALA A 78 -10.29 -0.73 5.46
CA ALA A 78 -8.96 -1.31 5.28
C ALA A 78 -8.19 -1.33 6.60
N GLY A 79 -8.38 -0.34 7.48
CA GLY A 79 -7.78 -0.29 8.80
C GLY A 79 -8.30 -1.36 9.75
N ASP A 80 -9.62 -1.63 9.75
CA ASP A 80 -10.21 -2.69 10.59
C ASP A 80 -9.67 -4.07 10.19
N PHE A 81 -9.57 -4.29 8.89
CA PHE A 81 -9.01 -5.51 8.34
C PHE A 81 -7.53 -5.63 8.70
N ALA A 82 -6.76 -4.50 8.64
CA ALA A 82 -5.38 -4.37 9.07
C ALA A 82 -5.20 -4.75 10.53
N GLY A 83 -5.98 -4.19 11.40
CA GLY A 83 -5.93 -4.47 12.82
C GLY A 83 -6.26 -5.93 13.16
N ALA A 84 -7.22 -6.54 12.44
CA ALA A 84 -7.70 -7.89 12.72
C ALA A 84 -6.76 -9.00 12.23
N THR A 85 -6.06 -8.78 11.13
CA THR A 85 -5.29 -9.84 10.45
C THR A 85 -3.79 -9.79 10.70
N GLY A 86 -3.31 -8.71 11.30
CA GLY A 86 -1.87 -8.54 11.58
C GLY A 86 -0.99 -8.37 10.35
N ASN A 87 -1.37 -8.92 9.20
CA ASN A 87 -0.66 -8.79 7.94
C ASN A 87 -1.65 -8.63 6.79
N LEU A 88 -1.51 -7.57 6.01
CA LEU A 88 -2.55 -7.13 5.11
C LEU A 88 -2.14 -6.95 3.69
N MET A 89 -1.05 -7.52 3.36
CA MET A 89 -0.67 -7.63 1.96
C MET A 89 -1.68 -8.44 1.12
N TRP A 90 -2.56 -9.23 1.75
CA TRP A 90 -3.37 -10.12 0.95
C TRP A 90 -4.33 -9.43 -0.03
N PRO A 91 -5.02 -8.32 0.25
CA PRO A 91 -5.89 -7.72 -0.76
C PRO A 91 -5.15 -7.18 -1.98
N SER A 92 -3.83 -6.97 -1.87
CA SER A 92 -2.95 -6.53 -2.95
C SER A 92 -2.02 -7.64 -3.43
N THR A 93 -2.15 -8.84 -2.85
CA THR A 93 -1.31 -10.00 -3.17
C THR A 93 -1.89 -10.74 -4.37
N PRO A 94 -1.09 -11.07 -5.40
CA PRO A 94 -1.51 -12.00 -6.44
C PRO A 94 -1.96 -13.32 -5.84
N VAL A 95 -3.04 -13.90 -6.37
CA VAL A 95 -3.53 -15.21 -5.87
C VAL A 95 -2.44 -16.27 -6.00
N ALA A 96 -1.54 -16.14 -6.97
CA ALA A 96 -0.42 -17.06 -7.20
C ALA A 96 0.57 -17.10 -6.02
N ASP A 97 0.70 -16.00 -5.28
CA ASP A 97 1.60 -15.83 -4.14
C ASP A 97 0.83 -15.89 -2.80
N GLY A 98 -0.46 -16.18 -2.89
CA GLY A 98 -1.36 -16.17 -1.74
C GLY A 98 -1.41 -17.48 -0.96
N PRO A 99 -2.05 -17.44 0.23
CA PRO A 99 -2.09 -18.55 1.18
C PRO A 99 -2.71 -19.82 0.63
N HIS A 100 -3.68 -19.72 -0.28
CA HIS A 100 -4.32 -20.88 -0.89
C HIS A 100 -3.37 -21.70 -1.77
N VAL A 101 -2.53 -21.02 -2.56
CA VAL A 101 -1.53 -21.68 -3.41
C VAL A 101 -0.39 -22.22 -2.56
N ALA A 102 0.02 -21.48 -1.53
CA ALA A 102 1.05 -21.92 -0.59
C ALA A 102 0.67 -23.25 0.09
N LEU A 103 -0.57 -23.36 0.59
CA LEU A 103 -1.07 -24.61 1.21
C LEU A 103 -1.05 -25.79 0.23
N LEU A 104 -1.54 -25.61 -1.00
CA LEU A 104 -1.56 -26.69 -1.99
C LEU A 104 -0.15 -27.13 -2.39
N ARG A 105 0.80 -26.20 -2.55
CA ARG A 105 2.20 -26.52 -2.84
C ARG A 105 2.85 -27.30 -1.69
N LEU A 106 2.59 -26.87 -0.46
CA LEU A 106 3.11 -27.55 0.73
C LEU A 106 2.54 -28.96 0.85
N ALA A 107 1.23 -29.13 0.69
CA ALA A 107 0.56 -30.43 0.71
C ALA A 107 0.96 -31.35 -0.45
N ALA A 108 1.39 -30.82 -1.58
CA ALA A 108 1.93 -31.60 -2.69
C ALA A 108 3.33 -32.16 -2.41
N SER A 109 4.06 -31.60 -1.47
CA SER A 109 5.42 -32.03 -1.12
C SER A 109 5.45 -33.06 0.03
N ARG A 110 4.45 -33.07 0.89
CA ARG A 110 4.34 -33.96 2.07
C ARG A 110 2.95 -33.93 2.69
N ASP A 111 2.66 -34.95 3.49
CA ASP A 111 1.47 -34.90 4.34
C ASP A 111 1.64 -33.87 5.45
N LEU A 112 0.55 -33.16 5.77
CA LEU A 112 0.52 -32.10 6.77
C LEU A 112 -0.23 -32.56 8.01
N SER A 113 0.32 -32.30 9.20
CA SER A 113 -0.41 -32.39 10.47
C SER A 113 -1.44 -31.27 10.60
N ASP A 114 -2.36 -31.40 11.56
CA ASP A 114 -3.35 -30.36 11.83
C ASP A 114 -2.69 -29.06 12.33
N ALA A 115 -1.63 -29.17 13.16
CA ALA A 115 -0.87 -28.03 13.62
C ALA A 115 -0.20 -27.28 12.46
N GLU A 116 0.45 -27.99 11.54
CA GLU A 116 1.09 -27.38 10.37
C GLU A 116 0.09 -26.70 9.43
N ILE A 117 -1.12 -27.22 9.33
CA ILE A 117 -2.20 -26.57 8.57
C ILE A 117 -2.58 -25.24 9.24
N LEU A 118 -2.73 -25.22 10.56
CA LEU A 118 -3.11 -24.03 11.33
C LEU A 118 -2.00 -22.97 11.33
N GLU A 119 -0.74 -23.37 11.41
CA GLU A 119 0.44 -22.52 11.35
C GLU A 119 0.79 -22.05 9.93
N SER A 120 0.18 -22.64 8.91
CA SER A 120 0.36 -22.22 7.53
C SER A 120 -0.27 -20.83 7.27
N PRO A 121 0.21 -20.07 6.25
CA PRO A 121 -0.45 -18.82 5.86
C PRO A 121 -1.95 -18.97 5.55
N TYR A 122 -2.38 -20.16 5.14
CA TYR A 122 -3.81 -20.46 4.93
C TYR A 122 -4.56 -20.58 6.26
N GLY A 123 -4.00 -21.28 7.23
CA GLY A 123 -4.59 -21.43 8.57
C GLY A 123 -4.69 -20.08 9.27
N GLU A 124 -3.61 -19.31 9.28
CA GLU A 124 -3.58 -17.94 9.84
C GLU A 124 -4.65 -17.04 9.21
N MET A 125 -4.76 -17.06 7.87
CA MET A 125 -5.79 -16.33 7.16
C MET A 125 -7.20 -16.77 7.56
N ALA A 126 -7.45 -18.07 7.62
CA ALA A 126 -8.77 -18.63 7.95
C ALA A 126 -9.17 -18.27 9.38
N LEU A 127 -8.23 -18.38 10.34
CA LEU A 127 -8.46 -17.97 11.73
C LEU A 127 -8.67 -16.45 11.85
N ALA A 128 -7.93 -15.65 11.09
CA ALA A 128 -8.17 -14.21 11.01
C ALA A 128 -9.58 -13.90 10.50
N CYS A 129 -10.05 -14.59 9.47
CA CYS A 129 -11.43 -14.46 8.99
C CYS A 129 -12.46 -14.83 10.07
N ILE A 130 -12.22 -15.88 10.86
CA ILE A 130 -13.10 -16.27 11.96
C ILE A 130 -13.13 -15.16 13.01
N ARG A 131 -11.99 -14.68 13.47
CA ARG A 131 -11.91 -13.59 14.47
C ARG A 131 -12.65 -12.34 14.00
N PHE A 132 -12.59 -12.07 12.71
CA PHE A 132 -13.07 -10.82 12.14
C PHE A 132 -14.56 -10.86 11.74
N GLN A 133 -15.03 -11.94 11.13
CA GLN A 133 -16.39 -12.06 10.58
C GLN A 133 -17.20 -13.23 11.17
N GLY A 134 -16.67 -13.92 12.17
CA GLY A 134 -17.35 -15.01 12.86
C GLY A 134 -17.31 -16.35 12.12
N GLY A 135 -16.63 -16.48 10.98
CA GLY A 135 -16.55 -17.75 10.28
C GLY A 135 -15.74 -17.74 8.99
N TYR A 136 -15.28 -18.92 8.59
CA TYR A 136 -14.57 -19.17 7.33
C TYR A 136 -15.08 -20.46 6.67
N PHE A 137 -15.82 -20.38 5.56
CA PHE A 137 -16.47 -21.53 4.90
C PHE A 137 -17.28 -22.45 5.83
N GLY A 138 -17.95 -21.85 6.83
CA GLY A 138 -18.70 -22.57 7.83
C GLY A 138 -17.89 -23.03 9.04
N ALA A 139 -16.56 -22.90 8.99
CA ALA A 139 -15.72 -23.10 10.17
C ALA A 139 -15.88 -21.92 11.14
N ALA A 140 -15.97 -22.22 12.45
CA ALA A 140 -16.03 -21.24 13.52
C ALA A 140 -14.85 -21.39 14.51
N ASP A 141 -14.02 -22.40 14.32
CA ASP A 141 -12.89 -22.79 15.19
C ASP A 141 -11.75 -23.43 14.39
N GLU A 142 -10.67 -23.78 15.08
CA GLU A 142 -9.47 -24.41 14.50
C GLU A 142 -9.79 -25.76 13.84
N ALA A 143 -10.59 -26.61 14.49
CA ALA A 143 -10.95 -27.90 13.94
C ALA A 143 -11.73 -27.77 12.62
N GLY A 144 -12.63 -26.79 12.57
CA GLY A 144 -13.35 -26.42 11.34
C GLY A 144 -12.41 -25.94 10.24
N VAL A 145 -11.39 -25.12 10.57
CA VAL A 145 -10.37 -24.66 9.60
C VAL A 145 -9.60 -25.84 9.04
N VAL A 146 -9.15 -26.78 9.89
CA VAL A 146 -8.46 -28.00 9.46
C VAL A 146 -9.35 -28.83 8.52
N ALA A 147 -10.62 -29.01 8.86
CA ALA A 147 -11.54 -29.77 8.00
C ALA A 147 -11.73 -29.11 6.62
N VAL A 148 -11.88 -27.79 6.57
CA VAL A 148 -11.96 -27.03 5.30
C VAL A 148 -10.66 -27.17 4.49
N ALA A 149 -9.49 -27.03 5.14
CA ALA A 149 -8.19 -27.16 4.50
C ALA A 149 -7.97 -28.55 3.91
N ARG A 150 -8.27 -29.62 4.67
CA ARG A 150 -8.16 -31.02 4.19
C ARG A 150 -9.10 -31.28 3.02
N GLY A 151 -10.34 -30.81 3.07
CA GLY A 151 -11.26 -30.87 1.94
C GLY A 151 -10.75 -30.11 0.71
N PHE A 152 -10.11 -28.99 0.92
CA PHE A 152 -9.47 -28.22 -0.15
C PHE A 152 -8.25 -28.96 -0.74
N ILE A 153 -7.37 -29.54 0.09
CA ILE A 153 -6.22 -30.32 -0.36
C ILE A 153 -6.69 -31.56 -1.15
N ALA A 154 -7.65 -32.29 -0.66
CA ALA A 154 -8.17 -33.50 -1.27
C ALA A 154 -8.92 -33.29 -2.60
N GLY A 155 -9.08 -32.05 -3.05
CA GLY A 155 -9.78 -31.77 -4.31
C GLY A 155 -11.31 -31.75 -4.20
N GLY A 156 -11.89 -31.96 -3.02
CA GLY A 156 -13.32 -31.89 -2.76
C GLY A 156 -13.91 -30.49 -2.98
N ALA A 157 -15.20 -30.39 -3.22
CA ALA A 157 -15.90 -29.11 -3.12
C ALA A 157 -15.82 -28.62 -1.66
N SER A 158 -15.18 -27.51 -1.42
CA SER A 158 -15.00 -26.95 -0.07
C SER A 158 -16.37 -26.65 0.55
N GLY A 159 -16.72 -27.35 1.62
CA GLY A 159 -17.84 -27.01 2.49
C GLY A 159 -19.16 -27.73 2.21
N SER A 160 -19.41 -28.82 2.92
CA SER A 160 -20.75 -29.40 3.13
C SER A 160 -21.49 -28.74 4.30
N GLY A 161 -21.21 -27.48 4.61
CA GLY A 161 -21.86 -26.72 5.68
C GLY A 161 -22.93 -25.77 5.16
N ALA A 162 -24.01 -25.64 5.90
CA ALA A 162 -25.34 -25.15 5.51
C ALA A 162 -25.50 -23.67 5.11
N ALA A 163 -24.44 -22.93 4.78
CA ALA A 163 -24.59 -21.54 4.34
C ALA A 163 -23.55 -21.20 3.27
N GLY A 164 -23.91 -21.24 2.01
CA GLY A 164 -23.12 -20.67 0.91
C GLY A 164 -22.37 -21.68 0.05
N HIS A 165 -23.10 -22.54 -0.65
CA HIS A 165 -22.55 -23.59 -1.50
C HIS A 165 -21.96 -23.02 -2.79
N SER A 166 -20.65 -23.06 -2.95
CA SER A 166 -20.03 -23.03 -4.26
C SER A 166 -20.14 -24.42 -4.89
N ARG A 167 -21.04 -24.58 -5.86
CA ARG A 167 -21.18 -25.85 -6.61
C ARG A 167 -20.03 -25.96 -7.61
N ALA A 168 -19.60 -27.21 -7.87
CA ALA A 168 -18.72 -27.51 -9.01
C ALA A 168 -19.41 -26.98 -10.29
N GLY A 169 -18.95 -25.87 -10.83
CA GLY A 169 -19.58 -25.19 -11.98
C GLY A 169 -20.01 -23.76 -11.71
N ASP A 170 -20.04 -23.31 -10.47
CA ASP A 170 -20.28 -21.90 -10.19
C ASP A 170 -19.16 -21.02 -10.79
N PRO A 171 -19.49 -19.87 -11.37
CA PRO A 171 -18.49 -19.02 -11.96
C PRO A 171 -17.56 -18.44 -10.91
N ILE A 172 -16.24 -18.37 -11.21
CA ILE A 172 -15.30 -17.56 -10.43
C ILE A 172 -15.75 -16.10 -10.57
N LEU A 173 -16.00 -15.42 -9.46
CA LEU A 173 -16.47 -14.05 -9.47
C LEU A 173 -15.33 -13.09 -9.17
N VAL A 174 -15.16 -12.08 -10.02
CA VAL A 174 -14.14 -11.04 -9.86
C VAL A 174 -14.73 -9.66 -10.04
N ALA A 175 -14.07 -8.63 -9.47
CA ALA A 175 -14.36 -7.24 -9.76
C ALA A 175 -13.12 -6.56 -10.38
N PRO A 176 -13.28 -5.75 -11.43
CA PRO A 176 -12.18 -4.93 -11.93
C PRO A 176 -11.72 -3.97 -10.83
N ILE A 177 -10.41 -3.74 -10.73
CA ILE A 177 -9.85 -2.77 -9.80
C ILE A 177 -9.80 -1.40 -10.47
N LYS A 178 -10.20 -0.36 -9.75
CA LYS A 178 -10.24 1.00 -10.26
C LYS A 178 -8.84 1.50 -10.63
N GLY A 179 -8.68 1.94 -11.89
CA GLY A 179 -7.41 2.47 -12.37
C GLY A 179 -6.30 1.43 -12.56
N SER A 180 -6.67 0.15 -12.67
CA SER A 180 -5.73 -0.96 -12.85
C SER A 180 -6.27 -1.95 -13.88
N ASP A 181 -5.40 -2.75 -14.46
CA ASP A 181 -5.76 -3.88 -15.33
C ASP A 181 -5.92 -5.20 -14.55
N HIS A 182 -5.83 -5.13 -13.21
CA HIS A 182 -6.03 -6.25 -12.31
C HIS A 182 -7.49 -6.40 -11.88
N TYR A 183 -7.78 -7.55 -11.31
CA TYR A 183 -9.10 -7.91 -10.82
C TYR A 183 -8.99 -8.43 -9.39
N GLN A 184 -9.86 -7.95 -8.52
CA GLN A 184 -10.00 -8.51 -7.18
C GLN A 184 -10.93 -9.72 -7.24
N VAL A 185 -10.48 -10.84 -6.69
CA VAL A 185 -11.29 -12.06 -6.58
C VAL A 185 -12.31 -11.87 -5.46
N LEU A 186 -13.58 -12.05 -5.78
CA LEU A 186 -14.69 -11.95 -4.83
C LEU A 186 -15.18 -13.32 -4.38
N ASP A 187 -15.08 -14.32 -5.27
CA ASP A 187 -15.37 -15.72 -4.98
C ASP A 187 -14.58 -16.64 -5.91
N GLY A 188 -14.17 -17.79 -5.40
CA GLY A 188 -13.48 -18.83 -6.17
C GLY A 188 -11.98 -18.91 -5.93
N HIS A 189 -11.44 -18.37 -4.85
CA HIS A 189 -10.01 -18.44 -4.49
C HIS A 189 -9.47 -19.87 -4.54
N HIS A 190 -10.17 -20.85 -3.95
CA HIS A 190 -9.79 -22.26 -4.00
C HIS A 190 -9.71 -22.82 -5.43
N ARG A 191 -10.63 -22.42 -6.31
CA ARG A 191 -10.66 -22.88 -7.73
C ARG A 191 -9.52 -22.28 -8.52
N ILE A 192 -9.22 -20.98 -8.30
CA ILE A 192 -8.09 -20.30 -8.93
C ILE A 192 -6.77 -20.93 -8.47
N ALA A 193 -6.61 -21.15 -7.16
CA ALA A 193 -5.39 -21.74 -6.60
C ALA A 193 -5.12 -23.12 -7.19
N ARG A 194 -6.15 -23.95 -7.34
CA ARG A 194 -6.02 -25.26 -8.03
C ARG A 194 -5.63 -25.13 -9.50
N ALA A 195 -6.20 -24.16 -10.22
CA ALA A 195 -5.84 -23.91 -11.60
C ALA A 195 -4.35 -23.50 -11.71
N ILE A 196 -3.90 -22.63 -10.82
CA ILE A 196 -2.49 -22.20 -10.76
C ILE A 196 -1.55 -23.39 -10.48
N VAL A 197 -1.88 -24.23 -9.49
CA VAL A 197 -1.04 -25.39 -9.16
C VAL A 197 -1.00 -26.40 -10.28
N ARG A 198 -2.06 -26.52 -11.11
CA ARG A 198 -2.05 -27.30 -12.35
C ARG A 198 -1.27 -26.67 -13.51
N GLY A 199 -0.71 -25.48 -13.32
CA GLY A 199 0.05 -24.76 -14.34
C GLY A 199 -0.80 -23.95 -15.33
N GLU A 200 -2.08 -23.75 -15.06
CA GLU A 200 -2.95 -22.91 -15.89
C GLU A 200 -2.52 -21.46 -15.80
N ARG A 201 -2.28 -20.81 -16.93
CA ARG A 201 -1.89 -19.39 -16.99
C ARG A 201 -3.08 -18.44 -17.06
N THR A 202 -4.25 -18.96 -17.36
CA THR A 202 -5.49 -18.17 -17.46
C THR A 202 -6.64 -18.93 -16.87
N VAL A 203 -7.62 -18.19 -16.35
CA VAL A 203 -8.87 -18.78 -15.84
C VAL A 203 -10.08 -18.06 -16.41
N ARG A 204 -11.17 -18.81 -16.60
CA ARG A 204 -12.44 -18.23 -16.99
C ARG A 204 -13.15 -17.68 -15.75
N VAL A 205 -13.51 -16.40 -15.79
CA VAL A 205 -14.14 -15.68 -14.68
C VAL A 205 -15.41 -14.98 -15.14
N THR A 206 -16.23 -14.62 -14.17
CA THR A 206 -17.36 -13.72 -14.33
C THR A 206 -17.00 -12.39 -13.65
N ALA A 207 -16.92 -11.31 -14.42
CA ALA A 207 -16.55 -10.02 -13.88
C ALA A 207 -17.79 -9.19 -13.52
N LYS A 208 -17.74 -8.55 -12.34
CA LYS A 208 -18.63 -7.44 -12.04
C LYS A 208 -18.32 -6.26 -12.98
N TRP A 209 -19.34 -5.49 -13.30
CA TRP A 209 -19.18 -4.31 -14.15
C TRP A 209 -18.50 -3.14 -13.46
N LEU A 210 -18.84 -2.93 -12.18
CA LEU A 210 -18.31 -1.82 -11.43
C LEU A 210 -16.91 -2.13 -10.90
N PRO A 211 -15.94 -1.26 -11.17
CA PRO A 211 -14.66 -1.37 -10.53
C PRO A 211 -14.78 -1.09 -9.03
N VAL A 212 -13.98 -1.83 -8.27
CA VAL A 212 -13.82 -1.66 -6.83
C VAL A 212 -12.47 -0.99 -6.54
N THR A 213 -12.36 -0.38 -5.38
CA THR A 213 -11.06 -0.02 -4.79
C THR A 213 -10.58 -1.17 -3.92
N THR A 214 -9.26 -1.34 -3.85
CA THR A 214 -8.66 -2.27 -2.88
C THR A 214 -8.57 -1.60 -1.51
N PRO A 215 -8.42 -2.37 -0.42
CA PRO A 215 -8.15 -1.79 0.90
C PRO A 215 -6.94 -0.87 0.92
N LEU A 216 -5.87 -1.19 0.19
CA LEU A 216 -4.69 -0.34 0.06
C LEU A 216 -5.03 1.00 -0.62
N GLN A 217 -5.78 0.97 -1.71
CA GLN A 217 -6.24 2.20 -2.37
C GLN A 217 -7.16 3.02 -1.45
N ASP A 218 -8.00 2.39 -0.63
CA ASP A 218 -8.88 3.09 0.31
C ASP A 218 -8.10 3.77 1.44
N LEU A 219 -7.02 3.16 1.93
CA LEU A 219 -6.10 3.80 2.88
C LEU A 219 -5.41 5.01 2.26
N LEU A 220 -4.86 4.85 1.05
CA LEU A 220 -4.17 5.94 0.35
C LEU A 220 -5.08 7.14 0.07
N ILE A 221 -6.35 6.89 -0.31
CA ILE A 221 -7.33 7.97 -0.53
C ILE A 221 -7.63 8.76 0.76
N LYS A 222 -7.46 8.15 1.92
CA LYS A 222 -7.73 8.79 3.21
C LYS A 222 -6.57 9.59 3.79
N MET A 223 -5.36 9.40 3.30
CA MET A 223 -4.21 10.18 3.76
C MET A 223 -4.30 11.64 3.32
N SER A 224 -4.22 12.57 4.27
CA SER A 224 -4.48 13.99 4.09
C SER A 224 -3.55 14.69 3.08
N TRP A 225 -2.32 14.22 2.94
CA TRP A 225 -1.33 14.84 2.06
C TRP A 225 -1.38 14.34 0.60
N LEU A 226 -2.20 13.33 0.30
CA LEU A 226 -2.48 12.91 -1.08
C LEU A 226 -3.59 13.72 -1.74
N ASP A 227 -4.43 14.34 -0.95
CA ASP A 227 -5.45 15.34 -1.29
C ASP A 227 -6.19 15.10 -2.60
N GLY A 228 -6.48 13.84 -2.91
CA GLY A 228 -7.19 13.41 -4.10
C GLY A 228 -6.34 13.22 -5.36
N ASP A 229 -5.09 13.61 -5.39
CA ASP A 229 -4.22 13.56 -6.57
C ASP A 229 -3.70 12.16 -6.92
N ARG A 230 -3.94 11.16 -6.08
CA ARG A 230 -3.51 9.78 -6.31
C ARG A 230 -2.02 9.64 -6.63
N GLN A 231 -1.20 10.31 -5.86
CA GLN A 231 0.24 10.27 -5.96
C GLN A 231 0.86 9.58 -4.75
N LEU A 232 1.94 8.84 -4.98
CA LEU A 232 2.69 8.19 -3.92
C LEU A 232 3.94 9.01 -3.63
N TYR A 233 4.03 9.53 -2.40
CA TYR A 233 5.20 10.29 -1.99
C TYR A 233 6.45 9.41 -1.84
N GLN A 234 6.28 8.18 -1.38
CA GLN A 234 7.31 7.13 -1.31
C GLN A 234 6.89 5.94 -2.19
N PRO A 235 7.84 5.09 -2.64
CA PRO A 235 7.52 3.88 -3.38
C PRO A 235 6.64 2.95 -2.58
N LEU A 236 5.55 2.49 -3.16
CA LEU A 236 4.61 1.59 -2.51
C LEU A 236 4.36 0.39 -3.40
N PRO A 237 4.74 -0.83 -2.99
CA PRO A 237 4.48 -2.03 -3.76
C PRO A 237 2.97 -2.31 -3.78
N GLY A 238 2.43 -2.51 -4.96
CA GLY A 238 1.03 -2.86 -5.15
C GLY A 238 0.74 -2.94 -6.63
N PRO A 239 0.45 -4.14 -7.16
CA PRO A 239 0.19 -4.30 -8.59
C PRO A 239 -1.00 -3.46 -9.07
N GLU A 240 -1.98 -3.20 -8.20
CA GLU A 240 -3.13 -2.36 -8.47
C GLU A 240 -2.84 -0.86 -8.51
N LEU A 241 -1.67 -0.43 -8.04
CA LEU A 241 -1.30 0.98 -7.98
C LEU A 241 -0.60 1.47 -9.26
N ARG A 242 0.04 0.57 -9.98
CA ARG A 242 0.99 0.84 -11.07
C ARG A 242 0.52 1.87 -12.09
N ASP A 243 -0.73 1.81 -12.52
CA ASP A 243 -1.24 2.64 -13.61
C ASP A 243 -1.98 3.90 -13.13
N SER A 244 -2.32 3.97 -11.85
CA SER A 244 -3.22 5.02 -11.32
C SER A 244 -2.65 5.79 -10.13
N TRP A 245 -1.49 5.38 -9.62
CA TRP A 245 -0.83 5.97 -8.48
C TRP A 245 0.65 6.22 -8.80
N PRO A 246 0.98 7.28 -9.56
CA PRO A 246 2.36 7.59 -9.89
C PRO A 246 3.16 7.91 -8.62
N THR A 247 4.37 7.39 -8.55
CA THR A 247 5.32 7.73 -7.49
C THR A 247 5.93 9.10 -7.79
N VAL A 248 5.95 9.99 -6.80
CA VAL A 248 6.54 11.32 -6.90
C VAL A 248 8.05 11.26 -6.71
N ARG A 249 8.51 10.49 -5.73
CA ARG A 249 9.94 10.30 -5.39
C ARG A 249 10.27 8.81 -5.24
N ARG A 250 11.36 8.37 -5.85
CA ARG A 250 11.84 6.98 -5.79
C ARG A 250 12.45 6.62 -4.43
N CYS A 251 12.99 7.60 -3.73
CA CYS A 251 13.71 7.48 -2.47
C CYS A 251 15.03 6.68 -2.54
N THR A 252 15.32 6.02 -3.64
CA THR A 252 16.48 5.12 -3.80
C THR A 252 17.80 5.87 -3.83
N ASP A 253 17.88 7.04 -4.47
CA ASP A 253 19.13 7.82 -4.53
C ASP A 253 19.56 8.30 -3.14
N ARG A 254 18.62 8.78 -2.32
CA ARG A 254 18.92 9.17 -0.94
C ARG A 254 19.34 7.96 -0.11
N LEU A 255 18.65 6.82 -0.25
CA LEU A 255 19.02 5.59 0.45
C LEU A 255 20.42 5.13 0.07
N ASP A 256 20.76 5.13 -1.23
CA ASP A 256 22.07 4.73 -1.74
C ASP A 256 23.17 5.66 -1.20
N LYS A 257 22.94 6.98 -1.20
CA LYS A 257 23.88 7.96 -0.62
C LYS A 257 24.08 7.74 0.88
N MET A 258 23.01 7.52 1.63
CA MET A 258 23.08 7.27 3.08
C MET A 258 23.85 5.99 3.39
N THR A 259 23.51 4.90 2.71
CA THR A 259 24.17 3.60 2.95
C THR A 259 25.64 3.59 2.48
N ALA A 260 25.93 4.23 1.35
CA ALA A 260 27.30 4.42 0.88
C ALA A 260 28.13 5.28 1.84
N PHE A 261 27.54 6.34 2.40
CA PHE A 261 28.20 7.19 3.38
C PHE A 261 28.53 6.43 4.67
N ILE A 262 27.56 5.70 5.23
CA ILE A 262 27.75 4.86 6.43
C ILE A 262 28.89 3.86 6.20
N ALA A 263 28.90 3.19 5.05
CA ALA A 263 29.93 2.21 4.73
C ALA A 263 31.32 2.85 4.50
N ALA A 264 31.39 3.97 3.79
CA ALA A 264 32.65 4.66 3.48
C ALA A 264 33.34 5.26 4.72
N HIS A 265 32.57 5.62 5.73
CA HIS A 265 33.07 6.17 6.99
C HIS A 265 33.16 5.11 8.10
N GLU A 266 32.90 3.85 7.77
CA GLU A 266 32.96 2.70 8.73
C GLU A 266 32.18 2.99 10.02
N LEU A 267 31.02 3.68 9.90
CA LEU A 267 30.23 4.07 11.07
C LEU A 267 29.64 2.82 11.74
N ASP A 268 29.95 2.64 13.02
CA ASP A 268 29.34 1.58 13.85
C ASP A 268 27.91 2.03 14.22
N ALA A 269 26.94 1.55 13.45
CA ALA A 269 25.56 2.00 13.56
C ALA A 269 24.60 0.81 13.45
N SER A 270 23.72 0.69 14.42
CA SER A 270 22.75 -0.41 14.54
C SER A 270 21.30 0.06 14.70
N SER A 271 21.10 1.33 15.02
CA SER A 271 19.77 1.93 15.22
C SER A 271 19.50 3.06 14.24
N TYR A 272 18.25 3.14 13.79
CA TYR A 272 17.81 4.11 12.80
C TYR A 272 16.48 4.75 13.19
N LEU A 273 16.36 6.05 13.00
CA LEU A 273 15.12 6.81 13.15
C LEU A 273 14.83 7.63 11.90
N ASP A 274 13.62 7.49 11.36
CA ASP A 274 13.09 8.36 10.29
C ASP A 274 12.05 9.32 10.85
N VAL A 275 12.37 10.62 10.88
CA VAL A 275 11.46 11.66 11.39
C VAL A 275 10.59 12.19 10.26
N ALA A 276 9.26 12.18 10.44
CA ALA A 276 8.24 12.36 9.42
C ALA A 276 8.32 11.25 8.35
N SER A 277 8.26 10.01 8.83
CA SER A 277 8.55 8.80 8.05
C SER A 277 7.53 8.47 6.95
N CYS A 278 6.44 9.23 6.83
CA CYS A 278 5.35 8.92 5.93
C CYS A 278 4.81 7.51 6.22
N TYR A 279 4.71 6.61 5.23
CA TYR A 279 4.35 5.21 5.51
C TYR A 279 5.55 4.28 5.78
N GLY A 280 6.75 4.83 6.05
CA GLY A 280 7.88 4.09 6.60
C GLY A 280 8.72 3.33 5.58
N TRP A 281 8.86 3.83 4.35
CA TRP A 281 9.71 3.18 3.35
C TRP A 281 11.18 3.08 3.81
N PHE A 282 11.76 4.18 4.32
CA PHE A 282 13.13 4.16 4.85
C PHE A 282 13.25 3.27 6.10
N VAL A 283 12.25 3.27 6.98
CA VAL A 283 12.21 2.36 8.14
C VAL A 283 12.31 0.90 7.68
N ALA A 284 11.54 0.52 6.67
CA ALA A 284 11.58 -0.82 6.11
C ALA A 284 12.94 -1.14 5.45
N GLU A 285 13.51 -0.20 4.71
CA GLU A 285 14.78 -0.39 4.01
C GLU A 285 15.96 -0.53 4.97
N PHE A 286 16.00 0.27 6.04
CA PHE A 286 17.01 0.11 7.09
C PHE A 286 16.80 -1.17 7.89
N GLY A 287 15.55 -1.53 8.21
CA GLY A 287 15.23 -2.82 8.84
C GLY A 287 15.72 -4.02 8.05
N ARG A 288 15.57 -4.03 6.72
CA ARG A 288 16.11 -5.09 5.85
C ARG A 288 17.64 -5.18 5.85
N ARG A 289 18.31 -4.10 6.22
CA ARG A 289 19.78 -4.01 6.37
C ARG A 289 20.27 -4.35 7.77
N GLY A 290 19.37 -4.79 8.65
CA GLY A 290 19.70 -5.24 10.01
C GLY A 290 19.65 -4.16 11.09
N PHE A 291 19.21 -2.93 10.77
CA PHE A 291 19.04 -1.89 11.77
C PHE A 291 17.77 -2.12 12.60
N VAL A 292 17.83 -1.74 13.89
CA VAL A 292 16.64 -1.53 14.70
C VAL A 292 16.03 -0.19 14.24
N ALA A 293 15.11 -0.27 13.28
CA ALA A 293 14.58 0.89 12.57
C ALA A 293 13.23 1.33 13.13
N ASN A 294 13.11 2.62 13.39
CA ASN A 294 11.88 3.26 13.87
C ASN A 294 11.51 4.46 12.99
N GLY A 295 10.23 4.82 12.99
CA GLY A 295 9.71 6.02 12.36
C GLY A 295 8.88 6.85 13.33
N MET A 296 8.76 8.15 13.02
CA MET A 296 7.81 9.06 13.66
C MET A 296 6.93 9.69 12.59
N GLU A 297 5.61 9.63 12.76
CA GLU A 297 4.66 10.19 11.78
C GLU A 297 3.41 10.71 12.52
N ARG A 298 2.84 11.79 12.02
CA ARG A 298 1.62 12.37 12.64
C ARG A 298 0.33 11.72 12.12
N ASP A 299 0.33 11.21 10.89
CA ASP A 299 -0.86 10.60 10.30
C ASP A 299 -1.00 9.15 10.78
N PRO A 300 -2.07 8.81 11.52
CA PRO A 300 -2.27 7.45 12.03
C PRO A 300 -2.42 6.40 10.93
N LEU A 301 -2.72 6.78 9.70
CA LEU A 301 -2.81 5.86 8.57
C LEU A 301 -1.43 5.33 8.12
N ALA A 302 -0.33 5.97 8.54
CA ALA A 302 1.02 5.49 8.26
C ALA A 302 1.26 4.06 8.78
N VAL A 303 0.76 3.74 9.97
CA VAL A 303 0.93 2.40 10.56
C VAL A 303 0.28 1.31 9.71
N PRO A 304 -1.04 1.36 9.40
CA PRO A 304 -1.66 0.32 8.57
C PRO A 304 -1.09 0.30 7.14
N LEU A 305 -0.65 1.43 6.58
CA LEU A 305 0.01 1.46 5.28
C LEU A 305 1.40 0.82 5.33
N GLY A 306 2.22 1.15 6.32
CA GLY A 306 3.55 0.57 6.49
C GLY A 306 3.50 -0.94 6.72
N ARG A 307 2.55 -1.41 7.53
CA ARG A 307 2.29 -2.85 7.71
C ARG A 307 1.88 -3.51 6.40
N ALA A 308 0.87 -2.95 5.71
CA ALA A 308 0.35 -3.51 4.47
C ALA A 308 1.38 -3.52 3.34
N ALA A 309 2.21 -2.47 3.24
CA ALA A 309 3.12 -2.28 2.13
C ALA A 309 4.49 -2.94 2.33
N TYR A 310 4.99 -2.90 3.55
CA TYR A 310 6.40 -3.27 3.84
C TYR A 310 6.54 -4.34 4.91
N GLY A 311 5.44 -4.78 5.53
CA GLY A 311 5.46 -5.75 6.63
C GLY A 311 6.04 -5.18 7.94
N LEU A 312 5.92 -3.87 8.15
CA LEU A 312 6.41 -3.24 9.38
C LEU A 312 5.62 -3.72 10.61
N ASP A 313 6.31 -3.91 11.73
CA ASP A 313 5.69 -4.20 13.01
C ASP A 313 4.85 -3.02 13.51
N GLU A 314 3.89 -3.29 14.40
CA GLU A 314 2.94 -2.29 14.90
C GLU A 314 3.65 -1.12 15.62
N GLY A 315 4.74 -1.37 16.31
CA GLY A 315 5.55 -0.37 17.00
C GLY A 315 6.64 0.31 16.17
N ALA A 316 6.79 -0.08 14.89
CA ALA A 316 7.87 0.46 14.06
C ALA A 316 7.69 1.94 13.74
N ILE A 317 6.43 2.41 13.63
CA ILE A 317 6.11 3.84 13.43
C ILE A 317 5.33 4.35 14.65
N GLN A 318 5.90 5.33 15.33
CA GLN A 318 5.26 6.01 16.44
C GLN A 318 4.41 7.18 15.91
N ILE A 319 3.13 7.20 16.28
CA ILE A 319 2.19 8.23 15.83
C ILE A 319 2.14 9.40 16.82
N GLY A 320 2.33 10.62 16.31
CA GLY A 320 2.24 11.84 17.09
C GLY A 320 2.92 13.04 16.42
N ASP A 321 2.87 14.17 17.08
CA ASP A 321 3.66 15.35 16.69
C ASP A 321 5.14 15.07 16.91
N CYS A 322 5.96 15.24 15.88
CA CYS A 322 7.39 14.89 15.94
C CYS A 322 8.15 15.69 17.01
N VAL A 323 7.74 16.92 17.30
CA VAL A 323 8.38 17.76 18.33
C VAL A 323 8.15 17.14 19.72
N GLU A 324 6.93 16.73 20.03
CA GLU A 324 6.61 16.08 21.30
C GLU A 324 7.29 14.70 21.41
N LEU A 325 7.31 13.94 20.31
CA LEU A 325 7.96 12.64 20.27
C LEU A 325 9.48 12.77 20.46
N LEU A 326 10.13 13.74 19.81
CA LEU A 326 11.56 14.01 19.98
C LEU A 326 11.91 14.46 21.39
N ARG A 327 11.11 15.34 22.01
CA ARG A 327 11.30 15.79 23.39
C ARG A 327 11.22 14.67 24.42
N THR A 328 10.36 13.69 24.15
CA THR A 328 10.08 12.58 25.08
C THR A 328 10.79 11.28 24.71
N ALA A 329 11.61 11.28 23.70
CA ALA A 329 12.23 10.08 23.14
C ALA A 329 13.08 9.28 24.17
N GLY A 330 13.74 9.96 25.11
CA GLY A 330 14.51 9.33 26.20
C GLY A 330 15.71 8.48 25.76
N ARG A 331 16.06 8.53 24.48
CA ARG A 331 17.17 7.79 23.84
C ARG A 331 17.68 8.51 22.61
N THR A 332 18.85 8.10 22.14
CA THR A 332 19.41 8.48 20.85
C THR A 332 19.36 7.32 19.86
N TRP A 333 19.53 7.64 18.59
CA TRP A 333 19.72 6.67 17.50
C TRP A 333 21.03 6.97 16.81
N ASP A 334 21.74 5.93 16.39
CA ASP A 334 23.02 6.10 15.69
C ASP A 334 22.83 6.87 14.39
N VAL A 335 21.82 6.52 13.63
CA VAL A 335 21.45 7.16 12.37
C VAL A 335 20.05 7.76 12.49
N VAL A 336 19.94 9.04 12.17
CA VAL A 336 18.65 9.74 12.07
C VAL A 336 18.48 10.29 10.66
N SER A 337 17.28 10.25 10.12
CA SER A 337 16.91 10.97 8.90
C SER A 337 15.74 11.92 9.15
N CYS A 338 15.80 13.07 8.52
CA CYS A 338 14.70 14.05 8.51
C CYS A 338 14.62 14.68 7.12
N PHE A 339 13.65 14.23 6.34
CA PHE A 339 13.50 14.66 4.95
C PHE A 339 12.21 15.44 4.75
N SER A 340 12.31 16.54 3.98
CA SER A 340 11.14 17.31 3.54
C SER A 340 10.27 17.83 4.70
N LEU A 341 10.85 18.12 5.85
CA LEU A 341 10.11 18.52 7.03
C LEU A 341 10.42 19.96 7.48
N LEU A 342 11.70 20.36 7.62
CA LEU A 342 12.10 21.61 8.25
C LEU A 342 11.45 22.86 7.61
N HIS A 343 11.28 22.87 6.29
CA HIS A 343 10.66 23.99 5.59
C HIS A 343 9.22 24.30 6.05
N HIS A 344 8.49 23.31 6.57
CA HIS A 344 7.18 23.57 7.18
C HIS A 344 7.32 24.41 8.44
N PHE A 345 8.37 24.20 9.23
CA PHE A 345 8.66 24.95 10.44
C PHE A 345 9.18 26.35 10.12
N ALA A 346 10.07 26.49 9.14
CA ALA A 346 10.55 27.78 8.62
C ALA A 346 9.40 28.64 8.04
N LEU A 347 8.34 27.99 7.52
CA LEU A 347 7.13 28.66 7.04
C LEU A 347 6.08 28.89 8.15
N GLY A 348 6.42 28.65 9.41
CA GLY A 348 5.52 28.85 10.56
C GLY A 348 4.34 27.87 10.63
N ARG A 349 4.47 26.68 10.02
CA ARG A 349 3.43 25.64 10.00
C ARG A 349 3.64 24.57 11.06
N GLY A 350 4.75 24.64 11.82
CA GLY A 350 5.08 23.72 12.90
C GLY A 350 4.62 24.23 14.27
N SER A 351 4.70 23.37 15.27
CA SER A 351 4.46 23.72 16.68
C SER A 351 5.60 24.53 17.33
N VAL A 352 6.77 24.53 16.70
CA VAL A 352 7.98 25.30 17.07
C VAL A 352 8.59 25.93 15.82
N ASN A 353 9.65 26.73 15.97
CA ASN A 353 10.40 27.23 14.84
C ASN A 353 11.44 26.20 14.32
N GLU A 354 12.08 26.50 13.18
CA GLU A 354 13.06 25.64 12.53
C GLU A 354 14.31 25.40 13.39
N VAL A 355 14.72 26.41 14.19
CA VAL A 355 15.88 26.29 15.07
C VAL A 355 15.63 25.32 16.21
N GLU A 356 14.45 25.34 16.78
CA GLU A 356 14.10 24.40 17.84
C GLU A 356 13.99 22.97 17.30
N LEU A 357 13.40 22.78 16.11
CA LEU A 357 13.31 21.46 15.50
C LEU A 357 14.70 20.88 15.23
N ILE A 358 15.63 21.65 14.63
CA ILE A 358 16.96 21.10 14.31
C ILE A 358 17.75 20.76 15.58
N LYS A 359 17.60 21.52 16.67
CA LYS A 359 18.19 21.18 17.99
C LYS A 359 17.63 19.90 18.59
N LEU A 360 16.33 19.64 18.40
CA LEU A 360 15.74 18.38 18.83
C LEU A 360 16.28 17.20 18.04
N LEU A 361 16.44 17.35 16.71
CA LEU A 361 17.06 16.33 15.85
C LEU A 361 18.52 16.08 16.26
N ASP A 362 19.28 17.14 16.51
CA ASP A 362 20.64 17.08 17.02
C ASP A 362 20.72 16.28 18.34
N GLY A 363 19.82 16.56 19.28
CA GLY A 363 19.77 15.93 20.59
C GLY A 363 19.46 14.43 20.59
N VAL A 364 18.76 13.91 19.56
CA VAL A 364 18.44 12.48 19.45
C VAL A 364 19.37 11.72 18.50
N THR A 365 20.32 12.41 17.85
CA THR A 365 21.27 11.80 16.91
C THR A 365 22.55 11.42 17.63
N GLY A 366 22.89 10.14 17.60
CA GLY A 366 24.14 9.61 18.18
C GLY A 366 25.33 9.83 17.26
N THR A 367 25.25 9.40 16.00
CA THR A 367 26.40 9.38 15.08
C THR A 367 26.20 10.26 13.86
N VAL A 368 25.13 10.09 13.09
CA VAL A 368 24.87 10.86 11.87
C VAL A 368 23.41 11.21 11.66
N LEU A 369 23.17 12.48 11.34
CA LEU A 369 21.86 12.95 10.85
C LEU A 369 21.94 13.14 9.33
N PHE A 370 21.11 12.42 8.58
CA PHE A 370 20.86 12.70 7.17
C PHE A 370 19.70 13.66 7.02
N PHE A 371 19.91 14.73 6.31
CA PHE A 371 18.99 15.85 6.30
C PHE A 371 18.76 16.41 4.91
N ASP A 372 17.49 16.64 4.53
CA ASP A 372 17.10 17.51 3.42
C ASP A 372 15.96 18.44 3.83
N THR A 373 15.82 19.56 3.12
CA THR A 373 14.67 20.46 3.28
C THR A 373 14.33 21.13 1.98
N GLY A 374 13.13 21.73 1.87
CA GLY A 374 12.75 22.56 0.74
C GLY A 374 13.73 23.70 0.53
N GLN A 375 14.03 24.01 -0.74
CA GLN A 375 14.97 25.04 -1.15
C GLN A 375 14.34 26.03 -2.13
N ASP A 376 14.91 27.21 -2.27
CA ASP A 376 14.37 28.31 -3.07
C ASP A 376 14.39 28.09 -4.59
N HIS A 377 15.16 27.11 -5.09
CA HIS A 377 15.16 26.73 -6.50
C HIS A 377 13.89 25.96 -6.91
N GLU A 378 13.14 25.44 -5.95
CA GLU A 378 11.91 24.69 -6.21
C GLU A 378 10.77 25.65 -6.59
N GLU A 379 10.05 25.34 -7.69
CA GLU A 379 8.92 26.18 -8.13
C GLU A 379 7.88 26.41 -7.02
N TRP A 380 7.66 25.44 -6.13
CA TRP A 380 6.73 25.55 -5.01
C TRP A 380 7.20 26.46 -3.89
N PHE A 381 8.52 26.70 -3.78
CA PHE A 381 9.12 27.42 -2.66
C PHE A 381 9.85 28.70 -3.06
N HIS A 382 9.93 28.99 -4.36
CA HIS A 382 10.67 30.12 -4.89
C HIS A 382 10.38 31.46 -4.18
N GLU A 383 9.11 31.72 -3.88
CA GLU A 383 8.72 32.95 -3.16
C GLU A 383 8.77 32.77 -1.63
N SER A 384 8.34 31.59 -1.12
CA SER A 384 8.12 31.38 0.32
C SER A 384 9.38 31.02 1.10
N LEU A 385 10.38 30.41 0.44
CA LEU A 385 11.68 30.06 1.03
C LEU A 385 12.83 30.85 0.38
N ARG A 386 12.57 32.09 0.02
CA ARG A 386 13.58 32.93 -0.63
C ARG A 386 14.86 33.01 0.20
N GLY A 387 16.00 32.68 -0.42
CA GLY A 387 17.30 32.63 0.20
C GLY A 387 17.60 31.37 1.02
N TRP A 388 16.72 30.38 0.99
CA TRP A 388 17.01 29.01 1.49
C TRP A 388 17.66 28.17 0.40
N ASP A 389 18.81 28.60 -0.08
CA ASP A 389 19.65 27.84 -0.99
C ASP A 389 20.50 26.79 -0.24
N THR A 390 21.25 26.00 -0.96
CA THR A 390 22.13 24.95 -0.42
C THR A 390 23.15 25.51 0.58
N ALA A 391 23.74 26.68 0.28
CA ALA A 391 24.74 27.30 1.16
C ALA A 391 24.11 27.80 2.47
N ARG A 392 22.91 28.35 2.40
CA ARG A 392 22.16 28.78 3.59
C ARG A 392 21.77 27.58 4.45
N VAL A 393 21.31 26.47 3.87
CA VAL A 393 21.01 25.26 4.62
C VAL A 393 22.26 24.74 5.34
N ALA A 394 23.39 24.63 4.65
CA ALA A 394 24.64 24.21 5.27
C ALA A 394 25.10 25.15 6.40
N SER A 395 24.94 26.48 6.22
CA SER A 395 25.26 27.44 7.28
C SER A 395 24.33 27.32 8.47
N PHE A 396 23.04 27.15 8.24
CA PHE A 396 22.02 26.94 9.27
C PHE A 396 22.34 25.71 10.13
N LEU A 397 22.72 24.59 9.47
CA LEU A 397 23.09 23.38 10.20
C LEU A 397 24.32 23.62 11.08
N ARG A 398 25.38 24.28 10.57
CA ARG A 398 26.58 24.59 11.36
C ARG A 398 26.32 25.55 12.53
N GLU A 399 25.38 26.48 12.33
CA GLU A 399 25.07 27.50 13.35
C GLU A 399 24.23 26.96 14.50
N HIS A 400 23.36 25.99 14.23
CA HIS A 400 22.32 25.57 15.16
C HIS A 400 22.41 24.12 15.66
N THR A 401 23.46 23.38 15.25
CA THR A 401 23.73 22.01 15.70
C THR A 401 25.13 21.89 16.31
N THR A 402 25.37 20.77 16.97
CA THR A 402 26.66 20.44 17.62
C THR A 402 27.43 19.35 16.85
N PHE A 403 27.08 19.08 15.61
CA PHE A 403 27.83 18.16 14.76
C PHE A 403 29.20 18.70 14.39
N ASP A 404 30.19 17.84 14.36
CA ASP A 404 31.57 18.21 14.04
C ASP A 404 31.76 18.52 12.55
N GLU A 405 31.03 17.80 11.70
CA GLU A 405 31.11 17.97 10.24
C GLU A 405 29.72 18.04 9.61
N ILE A 406 29.57 18.94 8.65
CA ILE A 406 28.39 19.05 7.78
C ILE A 406 28.83 18.84 6.34
N ILE A 407 28.53 17.67 5.78
CA ILE A 407 28.97 17.21 4.48
C ILE A 407 27.81 17.24 3.50
N ASP A 408 27.99 17.92 2.37
CA ASP A 408 26.99 17.95 1.30
C ASP A 408 27.20 16.75 0.38
N LEU A 409 26.21 15.84 0.31
CA LEU A 409 26.19 14.65 -0.53
C LEU A 409 25.63 14.92 -1.93
N GLY A 410 25.36 16.18 -2.24
CA GLY A 410 24.80 16.62 -3.50
C GLY A 410 23.29 16.46 -3.62
N PRO A 411 22.72 16.96 -4.74
CA PRO A 411 21.29 16.94 -4.97
C PRO A 411 20.76 15.52 -5.13
N ASP A 412 19.54 15.28 -4.64
CA ASP A 412 18.85 13.98 -4.84
C ASP A 412 18.31 13.86 -6.28
N ALA A 413 18.37 12.63 -6.81
CA ALA A 413 17.85 12.25 -8.12
C ALA A 413 16.54 11.45 -8.01
N ASP A 414 15.83 11.53 -6.90
CA ASP A 414 14.66 10.71 -6.62
C ASP A 414 13.39 11.18 -7.33
N ALA A 415 13.32 12.45 -7.74
CA ALA A 415 12.11 13.00 -8.33
C ALA A 415 11.75 12.35 -9.68
N VAL A 416 10.47 12.01 -9.83
CA VAL A 416 9.94 11.44 -11.07
C VAL A 416 9.22 12.53 -11.88
N PRO A 417 9.26 12.50 -13.24
CA PRO A 417 8.48 13.45 -14.04
C PRO A 417 6.99 13.43 -13.67
N PRO A 418 6.31 14.60 -13.60
CA PRO A 418 6.77 15.95 -13.93
C PRO A 418 7.37 16.75 -12.75
N HIS A 419 7.72 16.09 -11.64
CA HIS A 419 8.03 16.74 -10.37
C HIS A 419 9.50 17.18 -10.20
N GLN A 420 10.37 16.97 -11.19
CA GLN A 420 11.82 17.22 -11.04
C GLN A 420 12.18 18.67 -10.67
N ARG A 421 11.33 19.64 -11.07
CA ARG A 421 11.55 21.06 -10.75
C ARG A 421 11.21 21.44 -9.31
N ASN A 422 10.57 20.52 -8.58
CA ASN A 422 10.14 20.71 -7.19
C ASN A 422 10.93 19.86 -6.21
N TYR A 423 12.05 19.30 -6.63
CA TYR A 423 12.95 18.49 -5.82
C TYR A 423 14.38 18.69 -6.32
N GLY A 424 15.27 17.76 -6.12
CA GLY A 424 16.69 17.92 -6.37
C GLY A 424 17.37 18.65 -5.21
N ARG A 425 16.86 18.40 -4.02
CA ARG A 425 17.37 18.94 -2.76
C ARG A 425 18.69 18.33 -2.43
N HIS A 426 19.60 19.15 -1.94
CA HIS A 426 20.87 18.62 -1.45
C HIS A 426 20.65 17.80 -0.17
N LEU A 427 21.24 16.63 -0.13
CA LEU A 427 21.28 15.76 1.03
C LEU A 427 22.54 16.07 1.85
N PHE A 428 22.36 16.36 3.12
CA PHE A 428 23.47 16.61 4.04
C PHE A 428 23.67 15.43 4.98
N ALA A 429 24.93 15.09 5.26
CA ALA A 429 25.33 14.24 6.37
C ALA A 429 25.94 15.12 7.47
N CYS A 430 25.29 15.18 8.63
CA CYS A 430 25.77 15.89 9.81
C CYS A 430 26.36 14.85 10.75
N VAL A 431 27.66 14.88 11.02
CA VAL A 431 28.41 13.78 11.65
C VAL A 431 29.00 14.20 12.98
N ARG A 432 29.00 13.28 13.96
CA ARG A 432 29.78 13.34 15.18
C ARG A 432 31.02 12.46 15.05
N THR A 433 32.21 13.04 15.16
CA THR A 433 33.50 12.33 15.00
C THR A 433 34.05 11.72 16.30
N GLY A 434 33.31 11.87 17.42
CA GLY A 434 33.79 11.47 18.76
C GLY A 434 32.92 10.44 19.49
N ALA A 435 31.91 9.85 18.85
CA ALA A 435 31.08 8.80 19.46
C ALA A 435 31.73 7.41 19.23
N SER A 436 32.77 7.06 19.96
CA SER A 436 33.33 5.70 20.06
C SER A 436 33.00 5.09 21.43
#